data_aa00195d4bf5b493802e5486e5b64f2b
#
_entry.id   aa00195d4bf5b493802e5486e5b64f2b
#
_cell.length_a   1.000
_cell.length_b   1.000
_cell.length_c   1.000
_cell.angle_alpha   90.00
_cell.angle_beta   90.00
_cell.angle_gamma   90.00
#
_symmetry.space_group_name_H-M   'P 1'
#
loop_
_entity.id
_entity.type
_entity.pdbx_description
1 polymer ?
#
loop_
_entity_poly.entity_id
_entity_poly.type
_entity_poly.pdbx_seq_one_letter_code
_entity_poly.pdbx_strand_id
1 'polypeptide(L)'
;NTDGSCKQAPENGIACDDNSTCTNNDKCNNGACKGTGSLACDDNNPCTKDDCDGGSGCTHSPMDGACPDDGQACTQDICQGGKCEHPAQSEGGACPDDGEACTQDICQSGKCNHPGVADGGKCLDDSDVCTLDVCKAGKCSHPAVPDTMACTDDGNACTADTCTAGKCAHPPVSFTVPCADDANQCTADVCDKGGCTHQKLGSDKGCLDDGDPCTQDVCVNGACGHPPATNNAVCLDDGLFCT
;
A
#
# COMPACT_ATOMS: atom_id res chain seq x y z
N ASN A 1 2.19 7.84 79.85
CA ASN A 1 3.33 7.02 80.25
C ASN A 1 4.47 7.20 79.27
N THR A 2 5.63 7.62 79.72
CA THR A 2 6.85 7.84 78.87
C THR A 2 7.49 6.55 78.37
N ASP A 3 6.91 5.38 78.74
CA ASP A 3 7.41 4.08 78.33
C ASP A 3 6.57 3.41 77.23
N GLY A 4 5.67 4.16 76.58
CA GLY A 4 4.85 3.65 75.48
C GLY A 4 3.79 2.61 75.87
N SER A 5 3.58 2.33 77.15
CA SER A 5 2.68 1.25 77.58
C SER A 5 1.26 1.78 77.96
N CYS A 6 0.21 1.07 77.57
CA CYS A 6 -1.17 1.27 77.89
C CYS A 6 -1.58 0.46 79.15
N LYS A 7 -1.14 0.87 80.35
CA LYS A 7 -1.22 0.02 81.57
C LYS A 7 -2.51 0.11 82.38
N GLN A 8 -3.45 1.00 82.05
CA GLN A 8 -4.70 1.10 82.80
C GLN A 8 -5.92 1.32 81.90
N ALA A 9 -7.00 0.57 82.12
CA ALA A 9 -8.28 0.81 81.49
C ALA A 9 -9.04 1.93 82.26
N PRO A 10 -9.64 2.91 81.62
CA PRO A 10 -9.97 3.05 80.18
C PRO A 10 -9.15 4.18 79.51
N GLU A 11 -7.91 3.89 79.12
CA GLU A 11 -7.01 4.88 78.43
C GLU A 11 -7.12 4.86 76.89
N ASN A 12 -8.29 4.57 76.39
CA ASN A 12 -8.47 4.55 74.93
C ASN A 12 -8.26 5.98 74.34
N GLY A 13 -7.47 6.05 73.25
CA GLY A 13 -7.22 7.31 72.53
C GLY A 13 -6.05 8.13 73.03
N ILE A 14 -5.41 7.73 74.15
CA ILE A 14 -4.18 8.37 74.64
C ILE A 14 -2.98 8.00 73.74
N ALA A 15 -2.16 8.96 73.43
CA ALA A 15 -0.93 8.72 72.62
C ALA A 15 0.00 7.74 73.32
N CYS A 16 0.54 6.81 72.59
CA CYS A 16 1.52 5.84 73.01
C CYS A 16 2.53 5.60 71.85
N ASP A 17 3.45 4.67 72.01
CA ASP A 17 4.36 4.24 70.96
C ASP A 17 4.32 2.70 70.96
N ASP A 18 3.92 2.10 69.84
CA ASP A 18 3.86 0.67 69.66
C ASP A 18 5.23 0.08 69.20
N ASN A 19 6.25 0.96 69.08
CA ASN A 19 7.60 0.66 68.60
C ASN A 19 7.64 0.15 67.14
N SER A 20 6.58 0.38 66.39
CA SER A 20 6.56 0.08 64.97
C SER A 20 6.89 1.35 64.17
N THR A 21 7.96 1.31 63.41
CA THR A 21 8.32 2.40 62.49
C THR A 21 7.38 2.50 61.28
N CYS A 22 6.47 1.53 61.16
CA CYS A 22 5.51 1.47 60.04
C CYS A 22 4.16 2.14 60.39
N THR A 23 3.99 2.53 61.61
CA THR A 23 2.77 3.18 62.06
C THR A 23 3.02 4.56 62.60
N ASN A 24 2.01 5.37 62.62
CA ASN A 24 2.04 6.70 63.26
C ASN A 24 0.71 6.91 64.00
N ASN A 25 0.65 7.97 64.76
CA ASN A 25 -0.55 8.32 65.57
C ASN A 25 -0.99 7.16 66.49
N ASP A 26 0.01 6.54 67.13
CA ASP A 26 -0.24 5.42 68.00
C ASP A 26 -1.04 5.80 69.22
N LYS A 27 -2.10 5.03 69.45
CA LYS A 27 -3.04 5.29 70.53
C LYS A 27 -3.38 3.99 71.28
N CYS A 28 -3.58 4.17 72.55
CA CYS A 28 -4.03 3.11 73.38
C CYS A 28 -5.45 2.67 72.97
N ASN A 29 -5.64 1.37 72.79
CA ASN A 29 -6.92 0.75 72.52
C ASN A 29 -7.01 -0.57 73.30
N ASN A 30 -7.94 -0.63 74.24
CA ASN A 30 -8.20 -1.79 75.13
C ASN A 30 -6.91 -2.35 75.77
N GLY A 31 -6.08 -1.47 76.28
CA GLY A 31 -4.84 -1.87 76.99
C GLY A 31 -3.64 -2.20 76.11
N ALA A 32 -3.79 -2.10 74.78
CA ALA A 32 -2.70 -2.25 73.82
C ALA A 32 -2.44 -0.95 73.08
N CYS A 33 -1.20 -0.62 72.81
CA CYS A 33 -0.82 0.46 71.96
C CYS A 33 -0.91 -0.02 70.49
N LYS A 34 -1.62 0.73 69.67
CA LYS A 34 -1.81 0.42 68.24
C LYS A 34 -1.68 1.68 67.40
N GLY A 35 -0.88 1.60 66.39
CA GLY A 35 -0.84 2.63 65.33
C GLY A 35 -2.16 2.68 64.57
N THR A 36 -2.64 3.88 64.29
CA THR A 36 -3.88 4.15 63.56
C THR A 36 -3.59 4.66 62.14
N GLY A 37 -2.39 5.13 61.84
CA GLY A 37 -1.91 5.49 60.55
C GLY A 37 -0.87 4.54 60.02
N SER A 38 -0.77 4.33 58.73
CA SER A 38 0.33 3.61 58.08
C SER A 38 1.31 4.59 57.47
N LEU A 39 2.58 4.28 57.55
CA LEU A 39 3.61 5.04 56.86
C LEU A 39 3.57 4.66 55.36
N ALA A 40 3.49 5.66 54.50
CA ALA A 40 3.63 5.43 53.08
C ALA A 40 5.12 5.24 52.75
N CYS A 41 5.45 4.04 52.30
CA CYS A 41 6.83 3.69 51.94
C CYS A 41 7.15 3.78 50.44
N ASP A 42 6.23 4.28 49.65
CA ASP A 42 6.42 4.44 48.20
C ASP A 42 7.61 5.39 47.91
N ASP A 43 8.68 4.86 47.27
CA ASP A 43 9.83 5.62 46.83
C ASP A 43 9.71 6.13 45.41
N ASN A 44 8.52 5.90 44.78
CA ASN A 44 8.22 6.22 43.37
C ASN A 44 9.15 5.51 42.39
N ASN A 45 9.78 4.44 42.76
CA ASN A 45 10.59 3.59 41.88
C ASN A 45 9.78 2.35 41.46
N PRO A 46 9.38 2.25 40.18
CA PRO A 46 8.57 1.12 39.71
C PRO A 46 9.29 -0.23 39.77
N CYS A 47 10.60 -0.21 40.00
CA CYS A 47 11.45 -1.41 40.06
C CYS A 47 11.77 -1.87 41.51
N THR A 48 11.10 -1.30 42.48
CA THR A 48 11.20 -1.73 43.88
C THR A 48 9.83 -2.16 44.40
N LYS A 49 9.83 -3.12 45.25
CA LYS A 49 8.70 -3.46 46.10
C LYS A 49 8.82 -2.67 47.39
N ASP A 50 7.91 -1.76 47.58
CA ASP A 50 7.84 -0.96 48.79
C ASP A 50 7.08 -1.71 49.88
N ASP A 51 7.73 -1.96 50.95
CA ASP A 51 7.18 -2.65 52.13
C ASP A 51 7.61 -1.91 53.38
N CYS A 52 6.94 -2.19 54.48
CA CYS A 52 7.30 -1.63 55.72
C CYS A 52 7.57 -2.74 56.75
N ASP A 53 8.76 -2.75 57.28
CA ASP A 53 9.15 -3.63 58.41
C ASP A 53 9.04 -2.86 59.72
N GLY A 54 8.30 -3.41 60.69
CA GLY A 54 7.98 -2.73 61.93
C GLY A 54 9.21 -2.37 62.80
N GLY A 55 10.35 -2.99 62.55
CA GLY A 55 11.59 -2.74 63.28
C GLY A 55 12.57 -1.83 62.54
N SER A 56 12.63 -1.93 61.20
CA SER A 56 13.62 -1.22 60.36
C SER A 56 12.99 -0.07 59.53
N GLY A 57 11.69 0.00 59.48
CA GLY A 57 10.96 1.02 58.69
C GLY A 57 10.76 0.62 57.26
N CYS A 58 10.72 1.61 56.36
CA CYS A 58 10.52 1.37 54.93
C CYS A 58 11.67 0.55 54.32
N THR A 59 11.28 -0.42 53.54
CA THR A 59 12.20 -1.28 52.78
C THR A 59 11.81 -1.26 51.29
N HIS A 60 12.77 -1.20 50.41
CA HIS A 60 12.59 -1.11 48.95
C HIS A 60 13.36 -2.25 48.31
N SER A 61 12.73 -3.42 48.19
CA SER A 61 13.37 -4.61 47.65
C SER A 61 13.34 -4.60 46.10
N PRO A 62 14.46 -4.85 45.44
CA PRO A 62 14.49 -4.94 43.97
C PRO A 62 13.46 -5.93 43.46
N MET A 63 12.74 -5.52 42.39
CA MET A 63 11.84 -6.38 41.66
C MET A 63 12.35 -6.59 40.24
N ASP A 64 12.02 -7.75 39.68
CA ASP A 64 12.18 -8.04 38.27
C ASP A 64 10.82 -7.81 37.58
N GLY A 65 10.83 -7.40 36.30
CA GLY A 65 9.62 -7.20 35.55
C GLY A 65 9.73 -6.03 34.55
N ALA A 66 8.60 -5.59 34.04
CA ALA A 66 8.56 -4.45 33.16
C ALA A 66 8.62 -3.14 33.97
N CYS A 67 9.27 -2.13 33.43
CA CYS A 67 9.25 -0.77 33.96
C CYS A 67 8.63 0.19 32.92
N PRO A 68 8.46 1.47 33.23
CA PRO A 68 7.89 2.43 32.32
C PRO A 68 8.66 2.51 31.00
N ASP A 69 7.89 2.51 29.90
CA ASP A 69 8.36 2.64 28.51
C ASP A 69 9.12 3.98 28.33
N ASP A 70 10.35 3.90 27.79
CA ASP A 70 11.16 5.09 27.46
C ASP A 70 10.77 5.69 26.10
N GLY A 71 9.82 5.07 25.38
CA GLY A 71 9.39 5.50 24.06
C GLY A 71 10.32 5.05 22.93
N GLN A 72 11.31 4.19 23.20
CA GLN A 72 12.22 3.67 22.19
C GLN A 72 11.79 2.25 21.78
N ALA A 73 11.30 2.09 20.57
CA ALA A 73 10.79 0.82 20.09
C ALA A 73 11.85 -0.31 20.02
N CYS A 74 13.12 0.04 20.07
CA CYS A 74 14.25 -0.91 19.96
C CYS A 74 14.96 -1.17 21.27
N THR A 75 14.37 -0.79 22.37
CA THR A 75 14.81 -1.13 23.73
C THR A 75 13.77 -1.99 24.43
N GLN A 76 14.17 -2.67 25.48
CA GLN A 76 13.28 -3.37 26.39
C GLN A 76 13.22 -2.58 27.70
N ASP A 77 12.03 -2.38 28.22
CA ASP A 77 11.84 -1.68 29.49
C ASP A 77 11.73 -2.68 30.63
N ILE A 78 12.84 -2.95 31.27
CA ILE A 78 12.96 -3.99 32.29
C ILE A 78 13.59 -3.50 33.59
N CYS A 79 13.06 -3.97 34.70
CA CYS A 79 13.67 -3.78 36.00
C CYS A 79 14.86 -4.73 36.17
N GLN A 80 16.00 -4.19 36.48
CA GLN A 80 17.19 -4.96 36.80
C GLN A 80 17.92 -4.36 38.01
N GLY A 81 18.08 -5.14 39.07
CA GLY A 81 18.74 -4.69 40.29
C GLY A 81 18.09 -3.47 40.97
N GLY A 82 16.79 -3.36 40.90
CA GLY A 82 16.03 -2.23 41.48
C GLY A 82 16.08 -0.95 40.67
N LYS A 83 16.49 -1.02 39.40
CA LYS A 83 16.49 0.11 38.45
C LYS A 83 15.79 -0.27 37.18
N CYS A 84 15.12 0.71 36.57
CA CYS A 84 14.61 0.58 35.20
C CYS A 84 15.80 0.71 34.24
N GLU A 85 16.02 -0.33 33.46
CA GLU A 85 17.08 -0.39 32.44
C GLU A 85 16.44 -0.60 31.08
N HIS A 86 17.05 -0.04 30.04
CA HIS A 86 16.55 -0.05 28.67
C HIS A 86 17.57 -0.71 27.73
N PRO A 87 17.87 -2.01 27.92
CA PRO A 87 18.79 -2.69 27.03
C PRO A 87 18.25 -2.79 25.62
N ALA A 88 19.14 -2.76 24.62
CA ALA A 88 18.77 -2.92 23.22
C ALA A 88 18.05 -4.26 22.99
N GLN A 89 17.01 -4.23 22.18
CA GLN A 89 16.36 -5.44 21.66
C GLN A 89 17.29 -6.18 20.68
N SER A 90 16.88 -7.39 20.31
CA SER A 90 17.62 -8.20 19.35
C SER A 90 17.80 -7.47 18.02
N GLU A 91 19.00 -7.55 17.45
CA GLU A 91 19.31 -7.05 16.13
C GLU A 91 18.32 -7.62 15.08
N GLY A 92 17.82 -6.75 14.19
CA GLY A 92 16.85 -7.13 13.16
C GLY A 92 15.40 -7.23 13.63
N GLY A 93 15.12 -6.93 14.90
CA GLY A 93 13.73 -6.80 15.38
C GLY A 93 12.99 -5.69 14.62
N ALA A 94 11.66 -5.84 14.45
CA ALA A 94 10.85 -4.80 13.79
C ALA A 94 10.75 -3.54 14.65
N CYS A 95 10.75 -2.39 14.02
CA CYS A 95 10.51 -1.10 14.64
C CYS A 95 9.46 -0.30 13.84
N PRO A 96 9.06 0.89 14.28
CA PRO A 96 8.03 1.65 13.57
C PRO A 96 8.40 1.94 12.12
N ASP A 97 7.42 1.71 11.23
CA ASP A 97 7.46 1.94 9.80
C ASP A 97 7.66 3.45 9.50
N ASP A 98 8.65 3.79 8.66
CA ASP A 98 8.89 5.16 8.20
C ASP A 98 8.00 5.56 7.02
N GLY A 99 7.20 4.61 6.50
CA GLY A 99 6.33 4.82 5.35
C GLY A 99 7.01 4.67 3.98
N GLU A 100 8.30 4.30 3.96
CA GLU A 100 9.06 4.13 2.72
C GLU A 100 9.12 2.65 2.30
N ALA A 101 8.45 2.30 1.21
CA ALA A 101 8.37 0.90 0.74
C ALA A 101 9.74 0.27 0.37
N CYS A 102 10.76 1.09 0.24
CA CYS A 102 12.11 0.66 -0.17
C CYS A 102 13.10 0.61 0.98
N THR A 103 12.63 0.68 2.20
CA THR A 103 13.41 0.51 3.42
C THR A 103 12.91 -0.67 4.24
N GLN A 104 13.70 -1.15 5.16
CA GLN A 104 13.32 -2.12 6.18
C GLN A 104 13.33 -1.41 7.53
N ASP A 105 12.28 -1.59 8.31
CA ASP A 105 12.18 -0.99 9.63
C ASP A 105 12.69 -1.96 10.69
N ILE A 106 13.96 -1.85 11.01
CA ILE A 106 14.64 -2.80 11.88
C ILE A 106 15.45 -2.13 13.00
N CYS A 107 15.47 -2.80 14.12
CA CYS A 107 16.32 -2.40 15.25
C CYS A 107 17.78 -2.74 14.97
N GLN A 108 18.64 -1.76 15.12
CA GLN A 108 20.10 -1.93 15.08
C GLN A 108 20.74 -1.15 16.22
N SER A 109 21.46 -1.83 17.09
CA SER A 109 22.14 -1.24 18.24
C SER A 109 21.24 -0.36 19.12
N GLY A 110 20.04 -0.86 19.40
CA GLY A 110 19.04 -0.18 20.23
C GLY A 110 18.34 1.01 19.58
N LYS A 111 18.48 1.18 18.27
CA LYS A 111 17.81 2.25 17.50
C LYS A 111 17.05 1.68 16.33
N CYS A 112 15.91 2.30 16.02
CA CYS A 112 15.20 2.05 14.78
C CYS A 112 16.01 2.61 13.61
N ASN A 113 16.35 1.77 12.65
CA ASN A 113 17.06 2.13 11.44
C ASN A 113 16.27 1.63 10.21
N HIS A 114 16.39 2.36 9.13
CA HIS A 114 15.66 2.15 7.90
C HIS A 114 16.62 1.88 6.72
N PRO A 115 17.40 0.77 6.77
CA PRO A 115 18.28 0.45 5.65
C PRO A 115 17.48 0.14 4.39
N GLY A 116 18.01 0.57 3.23
CA GLY A 116 17.38 0.29 1.94
C GLY A 116 17.30 -1.21 1.66
N VAL A 117 16.18 -1.65 1.09
CA VAL A 117 16.05 -3.01 0.54
C VAL A 117 16.94 -3.16 -0.69
N ALA A 118 17.18 -4.41 -1.10
CA ALA A 118 17.95 -4.68 -2.31
C ALA A 118 17.31 -4.02 -3.55
N ASP A 119 18.16 -3.51 -4.43
CA ASP A 119 17.75 -2.95 -5.72
C ASP A 119 16.93 -3.97 -6.52
N GLY A 120 15.85 -3.51 -7.16
CA GLY A 120 14.91 -4.36 -7.89
C GLY A 120 13.73 -4.87 -7.06
N GLY A 121 13.69 -4.63 -5.75
CA GLY A 121 12.50 -4.87 -4.94
C GLY A 121 11.31 -4.03 -5.44
N LYS A 122 10.10 -4.51 -5.24
CA LYS A 122 8.88 -3.77 -5.62
C LYS A 122 8.65 -2.58 -4.69
N CYS A 123 8.21 -1.47 -5.24
CA CYS A 123 7.75 -0.32 -4.49
C CYS A 123 6.33 0.10 -4.89
N LEU A 124 5.92 1.29 -4.51
CA LEU A 124 4.58 1.78 -4.78
C LEU A 124 4.38 1.98 -6.29
N ASP A 125 3.29 1.42 -6.81
CA ASP A 125 2.86 1.51 -8.20
C ASP A 125 2.44 2.97 -8.51
N ASP A 126 3.07 3.58 -9.54
CA ASP A 126 2.72 4.91 -10.02
C ASP A 126 1.56 4.89 -11.04
N SER A 127 1.04 3.69 -11.34
CA SER A 127 -0.03 3.45 -12.31
C SER A 127 0.36 3.76 -13.77
N ASP A 128 1.64 3.91 -14.07
CA ASP A 128 2.15 4.05 -15.43
C ASP A 128 2.67 2.71 -15.95
N VAL A 129 1.94 2.09 -16.87
CA VAL A 129 2.31 0.78 -17.44
C VAL A 129 3.64 0.81 -18.22
N CYS A 130 4.14 2.00 -18.52
CA CYS A 130 5.39 2.20 -19.25
C CYS A 130 6.61 2.41 -18.34
N THR A 131 6.43 2.28 -17.03
CA THR A 131 7.48 2.31 -16.02
C THR A 131 7.47 1.03 -15.18
N LEU A 132 8.58 0.75 -14.54
CA LEU A 132 8.71 -0.31 -13.53
C LEU A 132 8.73 0.33 -12.15
N ASP A 133 8.01 -0.24 -11.20
CA ASP A 133 8.01 0.22 -9.82
C ASP A 133 9.01 -0.57 -8.99
N VAL A 134 10.23 -0.07 -8.92
CA VAL A 134 11.34 -0.79 -8.29
C VAL A 134 12.14 0.07 -7.32
N CYS A 135 12.58 -0.56 -6.26
CA CYS A 135 13.49 0.08 -5.32
C CYS A 135 14.88 0.23 -5.93
N LYS A 136 15.47 1.40 -5.75
CA LYS A 136 16.85 1.68 -6.14
C LYS A 136 17.52 2.57 -5.09
N ALA A 137 18.59 2.08 -4.49
CA ALA A 137 19.33 2.79 -3.44
C ALA A 137 18.41 3.27 -2.30
N GLY A 138 17.48 2.41 -1.84
CA GLY A 138 16.55 2.70 -0.74
C GLY A 138 15.40 3.64 -1.09
N LYS A 139 15.18 3.93 -2.37
CA LYS A 139 14.08 4.79 -2.85
C LYS A 139 13.30 4.11 -3.95
N CYS A 140 11.99 4.40 -4.01
CA CYS A 140 11.17 4.01 -5.14
C CYS A 140 11.62 4.76 -6.40
N SER A 141 11.77 4.03 -7.49
CA SER A 141 12.23 4.52 -8.79
C SER A 141 11.38 3.90 -9.89
N HIS A 142 11.04 4.70 -10.88
CA HIS A 142 10.15 4.33 -11.97
C HIS A 142 10.91 4.37 -13.32
N PRO A 143 11.90 3.49 -13.53
CA PRO A 143 12.60 3.45 -14.80
C PRO A 143 11.67 3.00 -15.92
N ALA A 144 11.88 3.54 -17.13
CA ALA A 144 11.11 3.15 -18.30
C ALA A 144 11.24 1.65 -18.60
N VAL A 145 10.11 1.02 -18.97
CA VAL A 145 10.15 -0.32 -19.57
C VAL A 145 10.80 -0.25 -20.96
N PRO A 146 11.24 -1.38 -21.54
CA PRO A 146 11.71 -1.40 -22.92
C PRO A 146 10.68 -0.78 -23.87
N ASP A 147 11.17 0.03 -24.82
CA ASP A 147 10.33 0.55 -25.90
C ASP A 147 9.67 -0.62 -26.65
N THR A 148 8.48 -0.39 -27.18
CA THR A 148 7.62 -1.39 -27.86
C THR A 148 6.83 -2.35 -26.94
N MET A 149 6.94 -2.27 -25.64
CA MET A 149 5.98 -2.94 -24.77
C MET A 149 4.57 -2.33 -24.97
N ALA A 150 3.56 -3.19 -24.94
CA ALA A 150 2.17 -2.73 -25.05
C ALA A 150 1.78 -1.85 -23.87
N CYS A 151 1.04 -0.79 -24.16
CA CYS A 151 0.48 0.10 -23.15
C CYS A 151 -1.06 0.20 -23.31
N THR A 152 -1.67 1.17 -22.70
CA THR A 152 -3.13 1.32 -22.71
C THR A 152 -3.64 1.63 -24.11
N ASP A 153 -4.57 0.81 -24.59
CA ASP A 153 -5.26 0.96 -25.88
C ASP A 153 -6.05 2.28 -25.91
N ASP A 154 -5.80 3.12 -26.91
CA ASP A 154 -6.55 4.36 -27.14
C ASP A 154 -7.87 4.14 -27.90
N GLY A 155 -8.17 2.90 -28.29
CA GLY A 155 -9.35 2.53 -29.05
C GLY A 155 -9.25 2.81 -30.55
N ASN A 156 -8.09 3.19 -31.04
CA ASN A 156 -7.85 3.49 -32.45
C ASN A 156 -7.08 2.36 -33.13
N ALA A 157 -7.75 1.56 -33.93
CA ALA A 157 -7.13 0.45 -34.66
C ALA A 157 -6.00 0.87 -35.62
N CYS A 158 -5.88 2.16 -35.89
CA CYS A 158 -4.84 2.70 -36.78
C CYS A 158 -3.60 3.24 -36.06
N THR A 159 -3.52 3.04 -34.76
CA THR A 159 -2.35 3.31 -33.93
C THR A 159 -1.86 2.04 -33.26
N ALA A 160 -0.62 2.01 -32.89
CA ALA A 160 -0.03 0.96 -32.08
C ALA A 160 0.15 1.50 -30.65
N ASP A 161 -0.39 0.78 -29.66
CA ASP A 161 -0.31 1.19 -28.26
C ASP A 161 0.97 0.64 -27.65
N THR A 162 2.02 1.43 -27.68
CA THR A 162 3.35 1.01 -27.25
C THR A 162 4.05 2.04 -26.38
N CYS A 163 4.81 1.54 -25.40
CA CYS A 163 5.67 2.40 -24.62
C CYS A 163 6.83 2.95 -25.46
N THR A 164 7.12 4.23 -25.28
CA THR A 164 8.27 4.89 -25.87
C THR A 164 8.87 5.87 -24.87
N ALA A 165 10.10 5.67 -24.49
CA ALA A 165 10.83 6.50 -23.52
C ALA A 165 10.04 6.67 -22.18
N GLY A 166 9.45 5.59 -21.69
CA GLY A 166 8.70 5.57 -20.43
C GLY A 166 7.31 6.21 -20.48
N LYS A 167 6.75 6.37 -21.67
CA LYS A 167 5.38 6.89 -21.85
C LYS A 167 4.61 6.07 -22.87
N CYS A 168 3.32 5.90 -22.64
CA CYS A 168 2.43 5.33 -23.64
C CYS A 168 2.35 6.25 -24.85
N ALA A 169 2.61 5.71 -26.02
CA ALA A 169 2.59 6.40 -27.29
C ALA A 169 1.75 5.60 -28.29
N HIS A 170 1.11 6.32 -29.19
CA HIS A 170 0.18 5.76 -30.19
C HIS A 170 0.66 6.08 -31.62
N PRO A 171 1.84 5.56 -32.02
CA PRO A 171 2.33 5.83 -33.38
C PRO A 171 1.42 5.19 -34.42
N PRO A 172 1.27 5.83 -35.63
CA PRO A 172 0.49 5.27 -36.71
C PRO A 172 0.99 3.89 -37.13
N VAL A 173 0.07 2.95 -37.36
CA VAL A 173 0.40 1.67 -38.00
C VAL A 173 0.54 1.82 -39.51
N SER A 174 1.05 0.78 -40.14
CA SER A 174 1.26 0.76 -41.58
C SER A 174 -0.06 0.88 -42.34
N PHE A 175 0.00 1.51 -43.50
CA PHE A 175 -1.09 1.70 -44.46
C PHE A 175 -1.86 0.42 -44.86
N THR A 176 -1.31 -0.77 -44.62
CA THR A 176 -1.94 -2.04 -44.98
C THR A 176 -2.80 -2.65 -43.88
N VAL A 177 -2.87 -2.02 -42.71
CA VAL A 177 -3.69 -2.51 -41.60
C VAL A 177 -5.15 -2.14 -41.87
N PRO A 178 -6.08 -3.11 -41.85
CA PRO A 178 -7.50 -2.83 -42.00
C PRO A 178 -8.03 -2.05 -40.78
N CYS A 179 -8.98 -1.17 -41.03
CA CYS A 179 -9.68 -0.44 -39.99
C CYS A 179 -11.20 -0.72 -40.04
N ALA A 180 -12.00 0.09 -39.39
CA ALA A 180 -13.43 -0.13 -39.30
C ALA A 180 -14.07 -0.08 -40.70
N ASP A 181 -14.79 -1.12 -41.04
CA ASP A 181 -15.53 -1.29 -42.31
C ASP A 181 -16.67 -0.25 -42.38
N ASP A 182 -16.73 0.54 -43.46
CA ASP A 182 -17.81 1.49 -43.71
C ASP A 182 -19.02 0.85 -44.41
N ALA A 183 -18.98 -0.48 -44.55
CA ALA A 183 -19.97 -1.27 -45.28
C ALA A 183 -20.11 -0.92 -46.78
N ASN A 184 -19.13 -0.24 -47.34
CA ASN A 184 -19.11 0.07 -48.77
C ASN A 184 -18.15 -0.87 -49.51
N GLN A 185 -18.69 -1.79 -50.29
CA GLN A 185 -17.91 -2.77 -51.05
C GLN A 185 -16.95 -2.17 -52.06
N CYS A 186 -17.11 -0.88 -52.38
CA CYS A 186 -16.28 -0.15 -53.33
C CYS A 186 -15.21 0.72 -52.70
N THR A 187 -14.97 0.53 -51.43
CA THR A 187 -13.86 1.12 -50.68
C THR A 187 -12.98 0.04 -50.03
N ALA A 188 -11.75 0.35 -49.82
CA ALA A 188 -10.85 -0.43 -48.94
C ALA A 188 -10.62 0.37 -47.69
N ASP A 189 -10.96 -0.27 -46.55
CA ASP A 189 -10.86 0.34 -45.23
C ASP A 189 -9.47 0.08 -44.67
N VAL A 190 -8.60 1.07 -44.78
CA VAL A 190 -7.19 0.99 -44.44
C VAL A 190 -6.75 2.16 -43.58
N CYS A 191 -5.79 1.91 -42.72
CA CYS A 191 -5.15 2.95 -41.91
C CYS A 191 -4.23 3.83 -42.75
N ASP A 192 -4.37 5.16 -42.62
CA ASP A 192 -3.41 6.11 -43.15
C ASP A 192 -3.12 7.19 -42.11
N LYS A 193 -1.83 7.36 -41.76
CA LYS A 193 -1.36 8.38 -40.80
C LYS A 193 -2.10 8.39 -39.46
N GLY A 194 -2.47 7.20 -38.96
CA GLY A 194 -3.17 7.07 -37.68
C GLY A 194 -4.68 7.26 -37.77
N GLY A 195 -5.25 7.41 -38.95
CA GLY A 195 -6.69 7.47 -39.17
C GLY A 195 -7.20 6.37 -40.10
N CYS A 196 -8.45 5.97 -39.95
CA CYS A 196 -9.13 5.07 -40.86
C CYS A 196 -9.53 5.85 -42.12
N THR A 197 -9.17 5.33 -43.30
CA THR A 197 -9.50 5.90 -44.60
C THR A 197 -10.18 4.86 -45.46
N HIS A 198 -11.17 5.30 -46.24
CA HIS A 198 -11.96 4.46 -47.13
C HIS A 198 -11.55 4.76 -48.58
N GLN A 199 -10.52 4.02 -49.05
CA GLN A 199 -9.95 4.28 -50.36
C GLN A 199 -10.80 3.67 -51.46
N LYS A 200 -11.11 4.47 -52.48
CA LYS A 200 -11.90 4.03 -53.61
C LYS A 200 -11.22 2.88 -54.35
N LEU A 201 -11.92 1.81 -54.55
CA LEU A 201 -11.49 0.70 -55.40
C LEU A 201 -11.67 1.05 -56.87
N GLY A 202 -10.87 0.43 -57.72
CA GLY A 202 -10.93 0.60 -59.14
C GLY A 202 -12.18 -0.05 -59.75
N SER A 203 -12.50 0.34 -60.98
CA SER A 203 -13.64 -0.17 -61.75
C SER A 203 -13.51 -1.63 -62.18
N ASP A 204 -12.39 -2.25 -61.88
CA ASP A 204 -12.16 -3.70 -62.05
C ASP A 204 -12.73 -4.56 -60.91
N LYS A 205 -13.17 -3.91 -59.81
CA LYS A 205 -13.74 -4.58 -58.65
C LYS A 205 -15.26 -4.68 -58.82
N GLY A 206 -15.76 -5.90 -58.60
CA GLY A 206 -17.18 -6.18 -58.53
C GLY A 206 -17.80 -5.65 -57.24
N CYS A 207 -19.06 -5.32 -57.31
CA CYS A 207 -19.91 -4.96 -56.16
C CYS A 207 -21.21 -5.78 -56.16
N LEU A 208 -22.16 -5.41 -55.30
CA LEU A 208 -23.40 -6.19 -55.15
C LEU A 208 -24.17 -6.22 -56.45
N ASP A 209 -24.54 -7.41 -56.90
CA ASP A 209 -25.35 -7.71 -58.07
C ASP A 209 -26.75 -7.13 -57.87
N ASP A 210 -27.21 -6.32 -58.83
CA ASP A 210 -28.57 -5.72 -58.86
C ASP A 210 -29.60 -6.71 -59.45
N GLY A 211 -29.16 -7.87 -59.95
CA GLY A 211 -29.98 -8.85 -60.56
C GLY A 211 -30.34 -8.58 -62.04
N ASP A 212 -29.77 -7.54 -62.66
CA ASP A 212 -29.96 -7.25 -64.08
C ASP A 212 -28.79 -7.83 -64.91
N PRO A 213 -29.01 -8.90 -65.69
CA PRO A 213 -27.96 -9.50 -66.49
C PRO A 213 -27.42 -8.60 -67.59
N CYS A 214 -28.07 -7.46 -67.86
CA CYS A 214 -27.66 -6.51 -68.88
C CYS A 214 -26.79 -5.38 -68.35
N THR A 215 -26.47 -5.40 -67.05
CA THR A 215 -25.53 -4.45 -66.38
C THR A 215 -24.28 -5.19 -65.88
N GLN A 216 -23.26 -4.44 -65.59
CA GLN A 216 -22.06 -4.90 -64.91
C GLN A 216 -22.04 -4.32 -63.50
N ASP A 217 -21.92 -5.19 -62.51
CA ASP A 217 -21.86 -4.75 -61.12
C ASP A 217 -20.43 -4.43 -60.74
N VAL A 218 -20.03 -3.18 -60.94
CA VAL A 218 -18.65 -2.74 -60.75
C VAL A 218 -18.57 -1.43 -59.96
N CYS A 219 -17.46 -1.28 -59.26
CA CYS A 219 -17.22 -0.04 -58.54
C CYS A 219 -16.96 1.12 -59.48
N VAL A 220 -17.71 2.19 -59.35
CA VAL A 220 -17.52 3.43 -60.11
C VAL A 220 -17.35 4.61 -59.14
N ASN A 221 -16.15 5.19 -59.12
CA ASN A 221 -15.80 6.30 -58.24
C ASN A 221 -16.04 6.08 -56.74
N GLY A 222 -15.92 4.83 -56.29
CA GLY A 222 -16.10 4.45 -54.87
C GLY A 222 -17.55 4.18 -54.48
N ALA A 223 -18.44 3.99 -55.44
CA ALA A 223 -19.82 3.51 -55.25
C ALA A 223 -20.09 2.33 -56.17
N CYS A 224 -20.98 1.43 -55.77
CA CYS A 224 -21.46 0.39 -56.66
C CYS A 224 -22.25 1.05 -57.81
N GLY A 225 -21.86 0.75 -59.05
CA GLY A 225 -22.50 1.23 -60.23
C GLY A 225 -22.85 0.07 -61.16
N HIS A 226 -23.89 0.25 -61.96
CA HIS A 226 -24.42 -0.77 -62.85
C HIS A 226 -24.41 -0.25 -64.32
N PRO A 227 -23.22 0.03 -64.86
CA PRO A 227 -23.15 0.43 -66.27
C PRO A 227 -23.62 -0.69 -67.20
N PRO A 228 -24.14 -0.38 -68.38
CA PRO A 228 -24.51 -1.40 -69.32
C PRO A 228 -23.42 -2.39 -69.64
N ALA A 229 -23.75 -3.65 -69.66
CA ALA A 229 -22.82 -4.72 -70.05
C ALA A 229 -22.33 -4.51 -71.47
N THR A 230 -21.10 -4.93 -71.76
CA THR A 230 -20.58 -4.87 -73.12
C THR A 230 -21.45 -5.64 -74.09
N ASN A 231 -21.54 -5.19 -75.35
CA ASN A 231 -22.26 -5.88 -76.38
C ASN A 231 -21.91 -7.35 -76.41
N ASN A 232 -22.96 -8.21 -76.47
CA ASN A 232 -22.93 -9.70 -76.35
C ASN A 232 -23.09 -10.26 -74.96
N ALA A 233 -23.46 -9.51 -73.95
CA ALA A 233 -23.92 -10.09 -72.69
C ALA A 233 -25.20 -10.90 -72.94
N VAL A 234 -25.29 -12.08 -72.30
CA VAL A 234 -26.47 -12.95 -72.43
C VAL A 234 -27.51 -12.43 -71.43
N CYS A 235 -28.51 -11.74 -71.92
CA CYS A 235 -29.68 -11.32 -71.14
C CYS A 235 -30.59 -12.54 -70.90
N LEU A 236 -31.39 -12.51 -69.83
CA LEU A 236 -32.48 -13.45 -69.67
C LEU A 236 -33.47 -13.24 -70.86
N ASP A 237 -33.79 -14.35 -71.55
CA ASP A 237 -34.68 -14.33 -72.66
C ASP A 237 -36.11 -14.02 -72.17
N ASP A 238 -36.55 -12.78 -72.37
CA ASP A 238 -37.90 -12.31 -72.10
C ASP A 238 -38.75 -12.37 -73.37
N GLY A 239 -38.23 -12.94 -74.45
CA GLY A 239 -38.86 -13.00 -75.78
C GLY A 239 -38.77 -11.71 -76.58
N LEU A 240 -38.00 -10.71 -76.08
CA LEU A 240 -37.67 -9.48 -76.73
C LEU A 240 -36.18 -9.48 -77.10
N PHE A 241 -35.85 -9.14 -78.32
CA PHE A 241 -34.44 -8.95 -78.68
C PHE A 241 -33.87 -7.74 -78.03
N CYS A 242 -32.76 -7.89 -77.22
CA CYS A 242 -31.99 -6.77 -76.76
C CYS A 242 -31.42 -5.99 -77.98
N THR A 243 -31.97 -4.83 -78.32
CA THR A 243 -31.44 -3.95 -79.29
C THR A 243 -30.61 -2.85 -78.70
#